data_e9aad64d1d85d6110ccf487251b0d171
#
_entry.id   e9aad64d1d85d6110ccf487251b0d171
#
_cell.length_a   1.000
_cell.length_b   1.000
_cell.length_c   1.000
_cell.angle_alpha   90.00
_cell.angle_beta   90.00
_cell.angle_gamma   90.00
#
_symmetry.space_group_name_H-M   'P 1'
#
loop_
_entity.id
_entity.type
_entity.pdbx_description
1 polymer ?
#
loop_
_entity_poly.entity_id
_entity_poly.type
_entity_poly.pdbx_seq_one_letter_code
_entity_poly.pdbx_strand_id
1 'polypeptide(L)'
;MKIFTLAPKENWICDRFVHEWNSHYSEYCVSHPKDADIIWLLADWCWNQIPVEYLKNKKVVASVHHIVPEKFAGKEELDFKARDQFVDLYHVPCEKTRDQITPHTSKPIWVLPFWVNGSLWHRKKESVGELRSALGIDEKCFLIGSFQRDTEGHDLKSPKLEKGPDLFCDAVEKIFKEKKKEGIEARVLLA
;
A
#
# COMPACT_ATOMS: atom_id res chain seq x y z
N MET A 1 9.82 6.86 -25.05
CA MET A 1 9.09 7.28 -23.83
C MET A 1 9.98 6.94 -22.63
N LYS A 2 10.26 7.90 -21.76
CA LYS A 2 11.08 7.75 -20.57
C LYS A 2 10.26 8.13 -19.33
N ILE A 3 10.38 7.36 -18.25
CA ILE A 3 9.57 7.48 -17.05
C ILE A 3 10.50 7.68 -15.85
N PHE A 4 10.24 8.72 -15.11
CA PHE A 4 10.82 8.92 -13.77
C PHE A 4 9.80 8.51 -12.72
N THR A 5 10.19 7.64 -11.79
CA THR A 5 9.34 7.18 -10.68
C THR A 5 9.83 7.77 -9.36
N LEU A 6 8.93 8.41 -8.61
CA LEU A 6 9.23 8.96 -7.30
C LEU A 6 8.73 8.05 -6.19
N ALA A 7 9.64 7.68 -5.28
CA ALA A 7 9.35 6.96 -4.04
C ALA A 7 9.84 7.75 -2.81
N PRO A 8 9.24 7.52 -1.63
CA PRO A 8 9.52 8.31 -0.43
C PRO A 8 10.89 8.01 0.21
N LYS A 9 11.56 6.90 -0.17
CA LYS A 9 12.81 6.40 0.44
C LYS A 9 12.65 6.05 1.93
N GLU A 10 11.53 5.47 2.27
CA GLU A 10 11.17 5.06 3.63
C GLU A 10 11.40 3.56 3.89
N ASN A 11 11.97 2.85 2.91
CA ASN A 11 12.15 1.40 2.90
C ASN A 11 10.81 0.64 3.09
N TRP A 12 9.76 1.13 2.42
CA TRP A 12 8.40 0.61 2.49
C TRP A 12 7.90 0.14 1.12
N ILE A 13 6.57 -0.14 1.04
CA ILE A 13 5.89 -0.69 -0.13
C ILE A 13 6.11 0.13 -1.42
N CYS A 14 6.11 1.47 -1.33
CA CYS A 14 6.32 2.32 -2.49
C CYS A 14 7.74 2.18 -3.05
N ASP A 15 8.74 2.06 -2.18
CA ASP A 15 10.13 1.83 -2.61
C ASP A 15 10.29 0.46 -3.27
N ARG A 16 9.59 -0.57 -2.75
CA ARG A 16 9.54 -1.89 -3.38
C ARG A 16 8.90 -1.82 -4.77
N PHE A 17 7.78 -1.13 -4.93
CA PHE A 17 7.14 -0.96 -6.22
C PHE A 17 8.06 -0.25 -7.22
N VAL A 18 8.74 0.82 -6.82
CA VAL A 18 9.71 1.50 -7.69
C VAL A 18 10.86 0.58 -8.07
N HIS A 19 11.39 -0.19 -7.10
CA HIS A 19 12.47 -1.14 -7.37
C HIS A 19 12.03 -2.22 -8.37
N GLU A 20 10.87 -2.83 -8.15
CA GLU A 20 10.32 -3.87 -9.03
C GLU A 20 10.04 -3.32 -10.43
N TRP A 21 9.42 -2.13 -10.51
CA TRP A 21 9.19 -1.44 -11.79
C TRP A 21 10.49 -1.22 -12.55
N ASN A 22 11.49 -0.63 -11.91
CA ASN A 22 12.78 -0.35 -12.52
C ASN A 22 13.51 -1.62 -12.96
N SER A 23 13.32 -2.72 -12.24
CA SER A 23 13.92 -4.02 -12.60
C SER A 23 13.27 -4.63 -13.84
N HIS A 24 11.96 -4.48 -14.01
CA HIS A 24 11.24 -5.07 -15.14
C HIS A 24 11.22 -4.18 -16.39
N TYR A 25 11.29 -2.86 -16.22
CA TYR A 25 11.12 -1.86 -17.29
C TYR A 25 12.29 -0.88 -17.36
N SER A 26 13.50 -1.36 -17.09
CA SER A 26 14.71 -0.54 -17.02
C SER A 26 14.96 0.30 -18.28
N GLU A 27 14.58 -0.20 -19.45
CA GLU A 27 14.72 0.53 -20.73
C GLU A 27 13.86 1.81 -20.80
N TYR A 28 12.80 1.90 -20.00
CA TYR A 28 11.94 3.08 -19.91
C TYR A 28 12.32 4.00 -18.74
N CYS A 29 13.10 3.53 -17.78
CA CYS A 29 13.39 4.25 -16.54
C CYS A 29 14.53 5.26 -16.70
N VAL A 30 14.36 6.41 -16.04
CA VAL A 30 15.40 7.42 -15.88
C VAL A 30 15.56 7.81 -14.41
N SER A 31 16.78 8.20 -14.04
CA SER A 31 17.12 8.54 -12.66
C SER A 31 16.84 9.99 -12.28
N HIS A 32 16.54 10.84 -13.27
CA HIS A 32 16.28 12.26 -13.01
C HIS A 32 15.04 12.75 -13.77
N PRO A 33 14.15 13.55 -13.13
CA PRO A 33 12.90 14.00 -13.74
C PRO A 33 13.11 14.87 -15.00
N LYS A 34 14.26 15.55 -15.13
CA LYS A 34 14.56 16.34 -16.34
C LYS A 34 14.59 15.48 -17.62
N ASP A 35 15.03 14.21 -17.51
CA ASP A 35 15.22 13.30 -18.63
C ASP A 35 13.95 12.47 -18.95
N ALA A 36 12.88 12.67 -18.17
CA ALA A 36 11.63 11.96 -18.33
C ALA A 36 10.68 12.63 -19.32
N ASP A 37 9.86 11.83 -19.97
CA ASP A 37 8.64 12.27 -20.66
C ASP A 37 7.46 12.27 -19.69
N ILE A 38 7.46 11.29 -18.75
CA ILE A 38 6.43 11.08 -17.74
C ILE A 38 7.08 11.06 -16.35
N ILE A 39 6.51 11.81 -15.41
CA ILE A 39 6.80 11.73 -13.98
C ILE A 39 5.70 10.94 -13.32
N TRP A 40 6.04 9.80 -12.72
CA TRP A 40 5.11 8.99 -11.96
C TRP A 40 5.35 9.17 -10.46
N LEU A 41 4.44 9.87 -9.81
CA LEU A 41 4.38 10.07 -8.36
C LEU A 41 3.74 8.83 -7.73
N LEU A 42 4.51 7.77 -7.54
CA LEU A 42 4.01 6.53 -6.92
C LEU A 42 3.67 6.73 -5.45
N ALA A 43 4.33 7.67 -4.78
CA ALA A 43 4.00 8.22 -3.48
C ALA A 43 3.56 9.68 -3.69
N ASP A 44 2.28 9.89 -3.93
CA ASP A 44 1.72 11.18 -4.33
C ASP A 44 1.96 12.30 -3.31
N TRP A 45 2.06 11.97 -2.02
CA TRP A 45 2.40 12.93 -0.94
C TRP A 45 3.84 13.47 -1.00
N CYS A 46 4.70 12.87 -1.83
CA CYS A 46 6.07 13.34 -2.04
C CYS A 46 6.22 14.30 -3.23
N TRP A 47 5.12 14.72 -3.87
CA TRP A 47 5.12 15.51 -5.10
C TRP A 47 5.98 16.77 -5.03
N ASN A 48 6.04 17.42 -3.87
CA ASN A 48 6.81 18.65 -3.63
C ASN A 48 8.33 18.44 -3.62
N GLN A 49 8.82 17.20 -3.67
CA GLN A 49 10.23 16.88 -3.87
C GLN A 49 10.66 17.06 -5.34
N ILE A 50 9.70 17.18 -6.25
CA ILE A 50 9.97 17.44 -7.67
C ILE A 50 9.91 18.97 -7.92
N PRO A 51 10.95 19.57 -8.53
CA PRO A 51 10.90 20.95 -8.94
C PRO A 51 9.68 21.24 -9.81
N VAL A 52 8.94 22.30 -9.47
CA VAL A 52 7.67 22.68 -10.12
C VAL A 52 7.80 22.84 -11.64
N GLU A 53 8.97 23.27 -12.12
CA GLU A 53 9.26 23.41 -13.55
C GLU A 53 9.11 22.08 -14.30
N TYR A 54 9.51 20.94 -13.70
CA TYR A 54 9.34 19.62 -14.32
C TYR A 54 7.87 19.17 -14.28
N LEU A 55 7.18 19.41 -13.15
CA LEU A 55 5.76 19.10 -13.04
C LEU A 55 4.90 19.86 -14.07
N LYS A 56 5.28 21.09 -14.41
CA LYS A 56 4.58 21.92 -15.42
C LYS A 56 4.87 21.47 -16.86
N ASN A 57 6.04 20.93 -17.12
CA ASN A 57 6.53 20.68 -18.49
C ASN A 57 6.52 19.20 -18.90
N LYS A 58 6.17 18.31 -17.99
CA LYS A 58 6.12 16.85 -18.22
C LYS A 58 4.72 16.34 -17.97
N LYS A 59 4.42 15.14 -18.49
CA LYS A 59 3.21 14.43 -18.09
C LYS A 59 3.35 13.88 -16.69
N VAL A 60 2.32 14.07 -15.86
CA VAL A 60 2.35 13.67 -14.44
C VAL A 60 1.24 12.67 -14.16
N VAL A 61 1.64 11.49 -13.69
CA VAL A 61 0.73 10.46 -13.17
C VAL A 61 0.92 10.40 -11.66
N ALA A 62 -0.17 10.46 -10.89
CA ALA A 62 -0.13 10.36 -9.43
C ALA A 62 -0.92 9.14 -8.94
N SER A 63 -0.27 8.30 -8.13
CA SER A 63 -0.92 7.14 -7.51
C SER A 63 -1.47 7.49 -6.14
N VAL A 64 -2.79 7.53 -5.98
CA VAL A 64 -3.44 7.68 -4.69
C VAL A 64 -3.76 6.29 -4.13
N HIS A 65 -3.06 5.90 -3.07
CA HIS A 65 -3.18 4.56 -2.49
C HIS A 65 -4.51 4.35 -1.74
N HIS A 66 -4.90 5.35 -0.96
CA HIS A 66 -6.17 5.39 -0.23
C HIS A 66 -6.41 6.81 0.31
N ILE A 67 -7.63 7.09 0.64
CA ILE A 67 -8.04 8.27 1.42
C ILE A 67 -8.55 7.78 2.77
N VAL A 68 -8.10 8.42 3.83
CA VAL A 68 -8.65 8.25 5.19
C VAL A 68 -9.60 9.43 5.41
N PRO A 69 -10.92 9.25 5.31
CA PRO A 69 -11.87 10.38 5.30
C PRO A 69 -11.73 11.30 6.51
N GLU A 70 -11.46 10.73 7.68
CA GLU A 70 -11.31 11.47 8.93
C GLU A 70 -10.06 12.36 8.95
N LYS A 71 -9.05 12.03 8.14
CA LYS A 71 -7.79 12.78 8.00
C LYS A 71 -7.79 13.66 6.76
N PHE A 72 -8.62 13.32 5.76
CA PHE A 72 -8.71 14.07 4.50
C PHE A 72 -9.54 15.34 4.64
N ALA A 73 -9.07 16.21 5.56
CA ALA A 73 -9.61 17.56 5.78
C ALA A 73 -8.44 18.52 6.03
N GLY A 74 -8.66 19.80 5.81
CA GLY A 74 -7.66 20.82 6.09
C GLY A 74 -6.39 20.65 5.28
N LYS A 75 -5.29 20.26 5.92
CA LYS A 75 -3.96 20.20 5.28
C LYS A 75 -3.88 19.16 4.16
N GLU A 76 -4.43 17.98 4.34
CA GLU A 76 -4.36 16.91 3.32
C GLU A 76 -5.17 17.27 2.07
N GLU A 77 -6.35 17.86 2.25
CA GLU A 77 -7.16 18.34 1.14
C GLU A 77 -6.48 19.50 0.39
N LEU A 78 -5.87 20.43 1.12
CA LEU A 78 -5.12 21.53 0.52
C LEU A 78 -3.90 21.03 -0.26
N ASP A 79 -3.18 20.06 0.26
CA ASP A 79 -2.07 19.41 -0.43
C ASP A 79 -2.53 18.69 -1.70
N PHE A 80 -3.64 17.94 -1.62
CA PHE A 80 -4.24 17.32 -2.78
C PHE A 80 -4.57 18.36 -3.88
N LYS A 81 -5.24 19.45 -3.53
CA LYS A 81 -5.57 20.54 -4.47
C LYS A 81 -4.33 21.22 -5.06
N ALA A 82 -3.30 21.39 -4.24
CA ALA A 82 -2.03 21.96 -4.72
C ALA A 82 -1.33 21.06 -5.72
N ARG A 83 -1.38 19.73 -5.53
CA ARG A 83 -0.82 18.75 -6.45
C ARG A 83 -1.67 18.60 -7.72
N ASP A 84 -3.01 18.63 -7.61
CA ASP A 84 -3.96 18.40 -8.69
C ASP A 84 -3.74 19.30 -9.90
N GLN A 85 -3.25 20.53 -9.68
CA GLN A 85 -2.95 21.45 -10.77
C GLN A 85 -1.85 20.96 -11.72
N PHE A 86 -1.00 20.01 -11.30
CA PHE A 86 0.09 19.45 -12.09
C PHE A 86 -0.22 18.05 -12.65
N VAL A 87 -1.19 17.34 -12.07
CA VAL A 87 -1.51 15.98 -12.43
C VAL A 87 -2.30 15.94 -13.76
N ASP A 88 -1.89 15.06 -14.66
CA ASP A 88 -2.62 14.75 -15.89
C ASP A 88 -3.54 13.54 -15.71
N LEU A 89 -3.15 12.58 -14.87
CA LEU A 89 -3.86 11.33 -14.65
C LEU A 89 -3.66 10.82 -13.22
N TYR A 90 -4.74 10.43 -12.57
CA TYR A 90 -4.67 9.67 -11.33
C TYR A 90 -4.72 8.17 -11.57
N HIS A 91 -3.87 7.45 -10.88
CA HIS A 91 -3.93 6.01 -10.72
C HIS A 91 -4.42 5.67 -9.32
N VAL A 92 -5.37 4.75 -9.19
CA VAL A 92 -5.91 4.27 -7.91
C VAL A 92 -6.01 2.75 -7.91
N PRO A 93 -5.79 2.07 -6.77
CA PRO A 93 -5.78 0.61 -6.71
C PRO A 93 -7.16 -0.03 -6.72
N CYS A 94 -8.23 0.70 -6.44
CA CYS A 94 -9.59 0.17 -6.37
C CYS A 94 -10.67 1.24 -6.57
N GLU A 95 -11.88 0.78 -6.83
CA GLU A 95 -13.07 1.61 -7.05
C GLU A 95 -13.38 2.51 -5.84
N LYS A 96 -13.22 1.99 -4.61
CA LYS A 96 -13.41 2.78 -3.40
C LYS A 96 -12.54 4.04 -3.39
N THR A 97 -11.26 3.91 -3.73
CA THR A 97 -10.36 5.07 -3.79
C THR A 97 -10.74 6.01 -4.93
N ARG A 98 -11.17 5.49 -6.09
CA ARG A 98 -11.71 6.31 -7.18
C ARG A 98 -12.88 7.16 -6.70
N ASP A 99 -13.87 6.54 -6.05
CA ASP A 99 -15.07 7.22 -5.59
C ASP A 99 -14.75 8.30 -4.55
N GLN A 100 -13.72 8.06 -3.72
CA GLN A 100 -13.25 9.01 -2.73
C GLN A 100 -12.58 10.24 -3.34
N ILE A 101 -11.78 10.09 -4.42
CA ILE A 101 -11.08 11.24 -5.02
C ILE A 101 -11.90 11.94 -6.10
N THR A 102 -12.89 11.30 -6.70
CA THR A 102 -13.73 11.88 -7.77
C THR A 102 -14.31 13.25 -7.42
N PRO A 103 -14.79 13.54 -6.19
CA PRO A 103 -15.31 14.86 -5.85
C PRO A 103 -14.23 15.98 -5.81
N HIS A 104 -12.96 15.62 -5.80
CA HIS A 104 -11.85 16.55 -5.55
C HIS A 104 -11.03 16.87 -6.81
N THR A 105 -11.29 16.17 -7.94
CA THR A 105 -10.57 16.39 -9.19
C THR A 105 -11.46 16.21 -10.42
N SER A 106 -11.14 16.94 -11.48
CA SER A 106 -11.72 16.72 -12.83
C SER A 106 -10.79 15.91 -13.74
N LYS A 107 -9.67 15.46 -13.24
CA LYS A 107 -8.67 14.71 -14.01
C LYS A 107 -9.13 13.28 -14.26
N PRO A 108 -8.69 12.63 -15.35
CA PRO A 108 -8.93 11.21 -15.57
C PRO A 108 -8.42 10.38 -14.39
N ILE A 109 -9.15 9.32 -14.03
CA ILE A 109 -8.78 8.38 -12.98
C ILE A 109 -8.77 6.97 -13.56
N TRP A 110 -7.64 6.27 -13.46
CA TRP A 110 -7.52 4.87 -13.82
C TRP A 110 -7.53 4.00 -12.58
N VAL A 111 -8.44 3.03 -12.58
CA VAL A 111 -8.51 2.00 -11.54
C VAL A 111 -7.68 0.81 -12.01
N LEU A 112 -6.54 0.59 -11.37
CA LEU A 112 -5.66 -0.52 -11.67
C LEU A 112 -5.03 -1.02 -10.35
N PRO A 113 -5.30 -2.27 -9.93
CA PRO A 113 -4.67 -2.82 -8.73
C PRO A 113 -3.15 -2.82 -8.85
N PHE A 114 -2.46 -2.61 -7.72
CA PHE A 114 -1.02 -2.82 -7.67
C PHE A 114 -0.69 -4.29 -7.93
N TRP A 115 0.46 -4.52 -8.56
CA TRP A 115 0.94 -5.88 -8.82
C TRP A 115 1.44 -6.57 -7.56
N VAL A 116 1.46 -7.88 -7.63
CA VAL A 116 2.09 -8.75 -6.65
C VAL A 116 3.27 -9.46 -7.30
N ASN A 117 4.44 -9.39 -6.69
CA ASN A 117 5.60 -10.11 -7.17
C ASN A 117 5.45 -11.62 -6.85
N GLY A 118 5.04 -12.41 -7.83
CA GLY A 118 4.80 -13.84 -7.69
C GLY A 118 6.04 -14.67 -7.38
N SER A 119 7.25 -14.15 -7.64
CA SER A 119 8.49 -14.83 -7.25
C SER A 119 8.76 -14.73 -5.74
N LEU A 120 8.25 -13.69 -5.08
CA LEU A 120 8.37 -13.50 -3.63
C LEU A 120 7.14 -14.03 -2.89
N TRP A 121 5.95 -13.73 -3.40
CA TRP A 121 4.67 -14.00 -2.74
C TRP A 121 3.96 -15.17 -3.42
N HIS A 122 4.39 -16.38 -3.09
CA HIS A 122 3.77 -17.61 -3.59
C HIS A 122 3.63 -18.64 -2.46
N ARG A 123 2.71 -19.56 -2.64
CA ARG A 123 2.50 -20.65 -1.68
C ARG A 123 3.67 -21.64 -1.76
N LYS A 124 4.43 -21.75 -0.69
CA LYS A 124 5.48 -22.76 -0.51
C LYS A 124 4.87 -23.97 0.23
N LYS A 125 4.51 -25.00 -0.48
CA LYS A 125 3.89 -26.20 0.15
C LYS A 125 4.89 -26.97 1.02
N GLU A 126 6.15 -27.03 0.61
CA GLU A 126 7.19 -27.86 1.21
C GLU A 126 7.72 -27.33 2.57
N SER A 127 7.59 -26.03 2.83
CA SER A 127 8.08 -25.42 4.06
C SER A 127 7.04 -25.19 5.15
N VAL A 128 5.78 -25.54 4.93
CA VAL A 128 4.69 -25.28 5.89
C VAL A 128 4.85 -26.14 7.15
N GLY A 129 5.17 -27.42 6.98
CA GLY A 129 5.41 -28.34 8.10
C GLY A 129 6.64 -27.97 8.92
N GLU A 130 7.74 -27.62 8.25
CA GLU A 130 8.98 -27.16 8.89
C GLU A 130 8.77 -25.88 9.69
N LEU A 131 8.05 -24.90 9.11
CA LEU A 131 7.76 -23.64 9.81
C LEU A 131 6.87 -23.86 11.02
N ARG A 132 5.81 -24.69 10.90
CA ARG A 132 4.95 -25.03 12.03
C ARG A 132 5.74 -25.73 13.14
N SER A 133 6.57 -26.69 12.78
CA SER A 133 7.45 -27.39 13.72
C SER A 133 8.41 -26.44 14.42
N ALA A 134 9.05 -25.54 13.69
CA ALA A 134 9.95 -24.53 14.25
C ALA A 134 9.24 -23.57 15.22
N LEU A 135 7.95 -23.30 15.01
CA LEU A 135 7.11 -22.47 15.87
C LEU A 135 6.39 -23.26 16.97
N GLY A 136 6.61 -24.59 17.07
CA GLY A 136 5.92 -25.45 18.03
C GLY A 136 4.40 -25.49 17.83
N ILE A 137 3.95 -25.42 16.55
CA ILE A 137 2.53 -25.41 16.18
C ILE A 137 2.16 -26.79 15.59
N ASP A 138 1.20 -27.48 16.23
CA ASP A 138 0.67 -28.75 15.74
C ASP A 138 0.04 -28.59 14.36
N GLU A 139 0.14 -29.63 13.50
CA GLU A 139 -0.42 -29.63 12.15
C GLU A 139 -1.94 -29.43 12.13
N LYS A 140 -2.63 -29.94 13.16
CA LYS A 140 -4.09 -29.82 13.30
C LYS A 140 -4.51 -28.49 13.92
N CYS A 141 -3.58 -27.69 14.44
CA CYS A 141 -3.88 -26.40 15.01
C CYS A 141 -4.38 -25.44 13.92
N PHE A 142 -5.51 -24.78 14.17
CA PHE A 142 -6.00 -23.71 13.32
C PHE A 142 -5.21 -22.43 13.57
N LEU A 143 -4.40 -22.01 12.61
CA LEU A 143 -3.53 -20.86 12.75
C LEU A 143 -4.10 -19.65 12.04
N ILE A 144 -4.21 -18.52 12.77
CA ILE A 144 -4.61 -17.22 12.25
C ILE A 144 -3.38 -16.31 12.27
N GLY A 145 -3.04 -15.69 11.14
CA GLY A 145 -1.93 -14.73 11.06
C GLY A 145 -2.42 -13.30 10.83
N SER A 146 -1.81 -12.33 11.54
CA SER A 146 -1.95 -10.91 11.23
C SER A 146 -0.56 -10.28 11.17
N PHE A 147 -0.27 -9.66 10.02
CA PHE A 147 1.04 -9.07 9.69
C PHE A 147 0.91 -7.60 9.32
N GLN A 148 -0.15 -6.97 9.79
CA GLN A 148 -0.37 -5.54 9.57
C GLN A 148 0.10 -4.73 10.80
N ARG A 149 0.55 -3.51 10.56
CA ARG A 149 0.79 -2.57 11.65
C ARG A 149 -0.53 -2.18 12.31
N ASP A 150 -0.67 -2.46 13.58
CA ASP A 150 -1.88 -2.25 14.39
C ASP A 150 -1.86 -0.95 15.20
N THR A 151 -0.68 -0.29 15.29
CA THR A 151 -0.50 0.98 15.99
C THR A 151 -0.08 2.10 15.06
N GLU A 152 -0.20 3.36 15.50
CA GLU A 152 0.22 4.55 14.74
C GLU A 152 1.74 4.58 14.49
N GLY A 153 2.52 3.80 15.21
CA GLY A 153 3.93 3.57 14.96
C GLY A 153 4.88 4.53 15.66
N HIS A 154 4.45 5.75 16.00
CA HIS A 154 5.32 6.71 16.71
C HIS A 154 5.30 6.50 18.23
N ASP A 155 4.21 6.03 18.80
CA ASP A 155 4.05 5.77 20.24
C ASP A 155 3.89 4.28 20.59
N LEU A 156 3.64 3.42 19.60
CA LEU A 156 3.38 1.98 19.74
C LEU A 156 2.23 1.64 20.71
N LYS A 157 1.30 2.57 20.91
CA LYS A 157 0.18 2.45 21.85
C LYS A 157 -1.15 2.79 21.21
N SER A 158 -1.20 3.91 20.47
CA SER A 158 -2.43 4.36 19.82
C SER A 158 -2.82 3.39 18.70
N PRO A 159 -4.02 2.80 18.73
CA PRO A 159 -4.43 1.85 17.71
C PRO A 159 -4.60 2.53 16.36
N LYS A 160 -4.11 1.89 15.32
CA LYS A 160 -4.30 2.32 13.93
C LYS A 160 -5.64 1.79 13.42
N LEU A 161 -6.74 2.43 13.81
CA LEU A 161 -8.10 1.93 13.59
C LEU A 161 -8.44 1.71 12.10
N GLU A 162 -7.86 2.47 11.19
CA GLU A 162 -8.03 2.24 9.75
C GLU A 162 -7.45 0.91 9.25
N LYS A 163 -6.67 0.21 10.08
CA LYS A 163 -6.20 -1.17 9.83
C LYS A 163 -7.08 -2.23 10.49
N GLY A 164 -8.04 -1.81 11.33
CA GLY A 164 -9.02 -2.67 11.97
C GLY A 164 -8.45 -3.64 13.00
N PRO A 165 -7.52 -3.26 13.89
CA PRO A 165 -7.02 -4.16 14.93
C PRO A 165 -8.13 -4.62 15.90
N ASP A 166 -9.09 -3.78 16.19
CA ASP A 166 -10.28 -4.06 16.97
C ASP A 166 -11.17 -5.11 16.27
N LEU A 167 -11.46 -4.92 14.99
CA LEU A 167 -12.23 -5.87 14.19
C LEU A 167 -11.53 -7.23 14.08
N PHE A 168 -10.19 -7.22 14.00
CA PHE A 168 -9.40 -8.45 14.01
C PHE A 168 -9.56 -9.19 15.34
N CYS A 169 -9.44 -8.50 16.47
CA CYS A 169 -9.63 -9.10 17.80
C CYS A 169 -11.03 -9.70 17.96
N ASP A 170 -12.07 -8.98 17.54
CA ASP A 170 -13.46 -9.47 17.57
C ASP A 170 -13.68 -10.72 16.71
N ALA A 171 -13.08 -10.74 15.52
CA ALA A 171 -13.16 -11.89 14.62
C ALA A 171 -12.44 -13.11 15.20
N VAL A 172 -11.24 -12.91 15.75
CA VAL A 172 -10.45 -13.97 16.40
C VAL A 172 -11.21 -14.56 17.59
N GLU A 173 -11.81 -13.73 18.44
CA GLU A 173 -12.60 -14.20 19.58
C GLU A 173 -13.76 -15.12 19.15
N LYS A 174 -14.48 -14.75 18.09
CA LYS A 174 -15.57 -15.57 17.53
C LYS A 174 -15.03 -16.89 16.99
N ILE A 175 -13.96 -16.86 16.20
CA ILE A 175 -13.32 -18.08 15.65
C ILE A 175 -12.85 -18.99 16.77
N PHE A 176 -12.23 -18.48 17.80
CA PHE A 176 -11.77 -19.29 18.94
C PHE A 176 -12.93 -20.00 19.65
N LYS A 177 -14.07 -19.30 19.87
CA LYS A 177 -15.25 -19.90 20.45
C LYS A 177 -15.82 -21.06 19.60
N GLU A 178 -15.80 -20.90 18.27
CA GLU A 178 -16.24 -21.94 17.34
C GLU A 178 -15.29 -23.13 17.32
N LYS A 179 -13.98 -22.89 17.14
CA LYS A 179 -12.97 -23.97 17.10
C LYS A 179 -12.89 -24.75 18.40
N LYS A 180 -13.09 -24.09 19.54
CA LYS A 180 -13.21 -24.78 20.84
C LYS A 180 -14.39 -25.75 20.90
N LYS A 181 -15.55 -25.40 20.30
CA LYS A 181 -16.71 -26.32 20.23
C LYS A 181 -16.41 -27.53 19.35
N GLU A 182 -15.59 -27.36 18.31
CA GLU A 182 -15.16 -28.42 17.41
C GLU A 182 -14.02 -29.28 17.99
N GLY A 183 -13.49 -28.94 19.18
CA GLY A 183 -12.33 -29.60 19.79
C GLY A 183 -11.01 -29.30 19.07
N ILE A 184 -10.95 -28.23 18.28
CA ILE A 184 -9.78 -27.83 17.51
C ILE A 184 -9.02 -26.74 18.28
N GLU A 185 -7.71 -26.93 18.50
CA GLU A 185 -6.84 -25.88 18.99
C GLU A 185 -6.70 -24.76 17.95
N ALA A 186 -6.80 -23.52 18.38
CA ALA A 186 -6.55 -22.35 17.55
C ALA A 186 -5.49 -21.44 18.17
N ARG A 187 -4.59 -20.89 17.34
CA ARG A 187 -3.54 -19.96 17.75
C ARG A 187 -3.51 -18.74 16.86
N VAL A 188 -3.02 -17.62 17.38
CA VAL A 188 -2.78 -16.39 16.64
C VAL A 188 -1.28 -16.16 16.55
N LEU A 189 -0.83 -15.81 15.34
CA LEU A 189 0.51 -15.33 15.06
C LEU A 189 0.41 -13.85 14.69
N LEU A 190 1.06 -13.00 15.49
CA LEU A 190 1.16 -11.55 15.25
C LEU A 190 2.62 -11.21 14.91
N ALA A 191 2.84 -10.28 13.95
CA ALA A 191 4.15 -9.77 13.57
C ALA A 191 4.08 -8.27 13.26
#